data_561e663cff174f3e39cae9c296f86418
#
_entry.id   561e663cff174f3e39cae9c296f86418
#
_cell.length_a   1.000
_cell.length_b   1.000
_cell.length_c   1.000
_cell.angle_alpha   90.00
_cell.angle_beta   90.00
_cell.angle_gamma   90.00
#
_symmetry.space_group_name_H-M   'P 1'
#
loop_
_entity.id
_entity.type
_entity.pdbx_description
1 polymer ?
#
loop_
_entity_poly.entity_id
_entity_poly.type
_entity_poly.pdbx_seq_one_letter_code
_entity_poly.pdbx_strand_id
1 'polypeptide(L)'
;MKMKQVCQLTGLTERTIRFYVEKELCAPETRWMDQRKYYDFSKENVEELRQTAELRKAYFSIQAIQTMRSSPERIPEILKTYRQGLAADEAHKRKLL
;
A
#
# COMPACT_ATOMS: atom_id res chain seq x y z
N MET A 1 13.88 11.87 -2.97
CA MET A 1 13.34 12.59 -1.79
C MET A 1 13.66 11.84 -0.51
N LYS A 2 13.88 12.57 0.55
CA LYS A 2 14.16 11.99 1.86
C LYS A 2 12.85 11.61 2.58
N MET A 3 12.95 10.72 3.53
CA MET A 3 11.83 10.18 4.31
C MET A 3 10.91 11.28 4.86
N LYS A 4 11.47 12.32 5.47
CA LYS A 4 10.68 13.40 6.06
C LYS A 4 9.79 14.10 5.04
N GLN A 5 10.32 14.39 3.86
CA GLN A 5 9.55 15.01 2.79
C GLN A 5 8.43 14.09 2.31
N VAL A 6 8.69 12.79 2.18
CA VAL A 6 7.70 11.80 1.76
C VAL A 6 6.58 11.69 2.80
N CYS A 7 6.91 11.72 4.09
CA CYS A 7 5.89 11.76 5.15
C CYS A 7 4.97 12.97 5.00
N GLN A 8 5.53 14.14 4.70
CA GLN A 8 4.74 15.36 4.50
C GLN A 8 3.84 15.27 3.27
N LEU A 9 4.35 14.72 2.18
CA LEU A 9 3.60 14.61 0.92
C LEU A 9 2.49 13.56 0.98
N THR A 10 2.68 12.48 1.71
CA THR A 10 1.74 11.36 1.77
C THR A 10 0.82 11.40 2.97
N GLY A 11 1.19 12.13 4.01
CA GLY A 11 0.48 12.10 5.29
C GLY A 11 0.72 10.81 6.09
N LEU A 12 1.64 9.97 5.63
CA LEU A 12 1.96 8.72 6.31
C LEU A 12 3.10 8.93 7.32
N THR A 13 3.14 8.06 8.34
CA THR A 13 4.24 8.05 9.30
C THR A 13 5.44 7.34 8.70
N GLU A 14 6.62 7.64 9.22
CA GLU A 14 7.84 6.94 8.83
C GLU A 14 7.72 5.43 9.03
N ARG A 15 7.13 5.01 10.14
CA ARG A 15 6.91 3.60 10.46
C ARG A 15 6.06 2.91 9.40
N THR A 16 4.98 3.56 8.95
CA THR A 16 4.09 3.03 7.93
C THR A 16 4.81 2.91 6.59
N ILE A 17 5.58 3.94 6.21
CA ILE A 17 6.34 3.94 4.97
C ILE A 17 7.36 2.80 4.98
N ARG A 18 8.11 2.64 6.08
CA ARG A 18 9.09 1.54 6.21
C ARG A 18 8.41 0.17 6.12
N PHE A 19 7.24 0.03 6.70
CA PHE A 19 6.45 -1.20 6.61
C PHE A 19 6.08 -1.52 5.16
N TYR A 20 5.62 -0.52 4.40
CA TYR A 20 5.26 -0.71 3.00
C TYR A 20 6.47 -1.05 2.14
N VAL A 21 7.63 -0.45 2.40
CA VAL A 21 8.88 -0.81 1.72
C VAL A 21 9.27 -2.25 2.04
N GLU A 22 9.16 -2.66 3.29
CA GLU A 22 9.45 -4.02 3.73
C GLU A 22 8.54 -5.04 3.04
N LYS A 23 7.28 -4.67 2.80
CA LYS A 23 6.31 -5.52 2.10
C LYS A 23 6.40 -5.42 0.56
N GLU A 24 7.42 -4.77 0.05
CA GLU A 24 7.67 -4.62 -1.38
C GLU A 24 6.56 -3.87 -2.14
N LEU A 25 5.80 -3.03 -1.43
CA LEU A 25 4.77 -2.18 -2.04
C LEU A 25 5.34 -0.90 -2.60
N CYS A 26 6.58 -0.60 -2.26
CA CYS A 26 7.35 0.55 -2.73
C CYS A 26 8.82 0.16 -2.68
N ALA A 27 9.56 0.45 -3.74
CA ALA A 27 10.98 0.08 -3.85
C ALA A 27 11.85 1.32 -4.10
N PRO A 28 12.12 2.14 -3.06
CA PRO A 28 12.99 3.30 -3.20
C PRO A 28 14.44 2.87 -3.39
N GLU A 29 15.24 3.75 -3.99
CA GLU A 29 16.67 3.54 -4.04
C GLU A 29 17.25 3.59 -2.63
N THR A 30 18.30 2.82 -2.40
CA THR A 30 18.97 2.74 -1.12
C THR A 30 20.35 3.38 -1.24
N ARG A 31 20.68 4.24 -0.27
CA ARG A 31 22.02 4.88 -0.19
C ARG A 31 22.62 4.62 1.18
N TRP A 32 23.92 4.39 1.19
CA TRP A 32 24.69 4.23 2.42
C TRP A 32 25.53 5.49 2.65
N MET A 33 25.36 6.09 3.84
CA MET A 33 26.18 7.23 4.27
C MET A 33 26.55 7.02 5.73
N ASP A 34 27.84 7.09 6.04
CA ASP A 34 28.36 6.90 7.41
C ASP A 34 27.85 5.61 8.08
N GLN A 35 27.85 4.52 7.32
CA GLN A 35 27.41 3.19 7.76
C GLN A 35 25.90 3.11 8.06
N ARG A 36 25.13 4.13 7.68
CA ARG A 36 23.67 4.13 7.80
C ARG A 36 23.01 4.00 6.44
N LYS A 37 21.91 3.27 6.43
CA LYS A 37 21.10 3.06 5.24
C LYS A 37 20.01 4.12 5.15
N TYR A 38 19.97 4.82 4.01
CA TYR A 38 18.94 5.82 3.74
C TYR A 38 18.16 5.42 2.49
N TYR A 39 16.88 5.75 2.46
CA TYR A 39 16.04 5.61 1.28
C TYR A 39 15.99 6.92 0.52
N ASP A 40 16.09 6.82 -0.81
CA ASP A 40 15.89 7.95 -1.71
C ASP A 40 14.65 7.66 -2.54
N PHE A 41 13.56 8.38 -2.27
CA PHE A 41 12.26 8.15 -2.88
C PHE A 41 12.10 8.97 -4.15
N SER A 42 11.59 8.34 -5.21
CA SER A 42 11.21 9.00 -6.45
C SER A 42 9.76 9.50 -6.37
N LYS A 43 9.34 10.27 -7.39
CA LYS A 43 7.93 10.68 -7.51
C LYS A 43 7.02 9.47 -7.67
N GLU A 44 7.47 8.47 -8.42
CA GLU A 44 6.74 7.22 -8.61
C GLU A 44 6.56 6.47 -7.29
N ASN A 45 7.58 6.47 -6.45
CA ASN A 45 7.49 5.87 -5.11
C ASN A 45 6.42 6.56 -4.26
N VAL A 46 6.36 7.89 -4.32
CA VAL A 46 5.33 8.66 -3.59
C VAL A 46 3.93 8.28 -4.07
N GLU A 47 3.72 8.14 -5.39
CA GLU A 47 2.44 7.70 -5.94
C GLU A 47 2.09 6.28 -5.50
N GLU A 48 3.05 5.37 -5.51
CA GLU A 48 2.84 4.00 -5.01
C GLU A 48 2.41 4.00 -3.55
N LEU A 49 3.02 4.83 -2.71
CA LEU A 49 2.65 4.96 -1.30
C LEU A 49 1.24 5.52 -1.14
N ARG A 50 0.88 6.53 -1.93
CA ARG A 50 -0.47 7.10 -1.89
C ARG A 50 -1.53 6.09 -2.31
N GLN A 51 -1.28 5.37 -3.41
CA GLN A 51 -2.19 4.33 -3.89
C GLN A 51 -2.35 3.23 -2.86
N THR A 52 -1.25 2.80 -2.24
CA THR A 52 -1.28 1.79 -1.18
C THR A 52 -2.15 2.25 -0.01
N ALA A 53 -1.97 3.50 0.42
CA ALA A 53 -2.76 4.06 1.51
C ALA A 53 -4.27 4.08 1.17
N GLU A 54 -4.62 4.48 -0.05
CA GLU A 54 -6.02 4.50 -0.50
C GLU A 54 -6.62 3.09 -0.56
N LEU A 55 -5.88 2.12 -1.08
CA LEU A 55 -6.33 0.73 -1.13
C LEU A 55 -6.50 0.14 0.27
N ARG A 56 -5.62 0.50 1.21
CA ARG A 56 -5.75 0.06 2.61
C ARG A 56 -6.98 0.67 3.28
N LYS A 57 -7.31 1.91 2.98
CA LYS A 57 -8.56 2.54 3.48
C LYS A 57 -9.80 1.83 2.96
N ALA A 58 -9.72 1.26 1.76
CA ALA A 58 -10.79 0.46 1.17
C ALA A 58 -10.78 -1.00 1.64
N TYR A 59 -9.97 -1.32 2.65
CA TYR A 59 -9.85 -2.64 3.29
C TYR A 59 -9.23 -3.74 2.41
N PHE A 60 -8.47 -3.37 1.38
CA PHE A 60 -7.67 -4.37 0.67
C PHE A 60 -6.51 -4.83 1.56
N SER A 61 -6.24 -6.13 1.57
CA SER A 61 -5.13 -6.68 2.31
C SER A 61 -3.78 -6.31 1.67
N ILE A 62 -2.71 -6.35 2.47
CA ILE A 62 -1.35 -6.17 1.95
C ILE A 62 -1.07 -7.15 0.82
N GLN A 63 -1.47 -8.41 1.00
CA GLN A 63 -1.28 -9.46 -0.01
C GLN A 63 -2.01 -9.16 -1.31
N ALA A 64 -3.26 -8.66 -1.24
CA ALA A 64 -4.01 -8.28 -2.43
C ALA A 64 -3.32 -7.13 -3.18
N ILE A 65 -2.83 -6.13 -2.46
CA ILE A 65 -2.12 -4.99 -3.05
C ILE A 65 -0.81 -5.45 -3.70
N GLN A 66 -0.06 -6.35 -3.05
CA GLN A 66 1.15 -6.94 -3.63
C GLN A 66 0.84 -7.64 -4.95
N THR A 67 -0.24 -8.41 -4.99
CA THR A 67 -0.67 -9.12 -6.20
C THR A 67 -1.08 -8.15 -7.30
N MET A 68 -1.80 -7.08 -6.96
CA MET A 68 -2.17 -6.04 -7.93
C MET A 68 -0.95 -5.41 -8.61
N ARG A 69 0.13 -5.20 -7.86
CA ARG A 69 1.35 -4.59 -8.40
C ARG A 69 2.20 -5.56 -9.20
N SER A 70 2.33 -6.80 -8.73
CA SER A 70 3.15 -7.81 -9.41
C SER A 70 2.43 -8.45 -10.60
N SER A 71 1.11 -8.51 -10.56
CA SER A 71 0.28 -9.16 -11.60
C SER A 71 -0.95 -8.31 -11.89
N PRO A 72 -0.78 -7.16 -12.59
CA PRO A 72 -1.92 -6.25 -12.87
C PRO A 72 -3.06 -6.91 -13.63
N GLU A 73 -2.80 -7.96 -14.39
CA GLU A 73 -3.81 -8.72 -15.12
C GLU A 73 -4.82 -9.40 -14.19
N ARG A 74 -4.46 -9.59 -12.92
CA ARG A 74 -5.34 -10.18 -11.90
C ARG A 74 -6.23 -9.19 -11.17
N ILE A 75 -6.07 -7.89 -11.44
CA ILE A 75 -6.86 -6.85 -10.76
C ILE A 75 -8.36 -7.07 -10.91
N PRO A 76 -8.92 -7.36 -12.10
CA PRO A 76 -10.36 -7.59 -12.22
C PRO A 76 -10.88 -8.73 -11.34
N GLU A 77 -10.12 -9.81 -11.23
CA GLU A 77 -10.46 -10.94 -10.36
C GLU A 77 -10.45 -10.55 -8.88
N ILE A 78 -9.42 -9.81 -8.47
CA ILE A 78 -9.29 -9.33 -7.09
C ILE A 78 -10.46 -8.41 -6.73
N LEU A 79 -10.81 -7.48 -7.61
CA LEU A 79 -11.93 -6.57 -7.40
C LEU A 79 -13.27 -7.32 -7.31
N LYS A 80 -13.45 -8.35 -8.11
CA LYS A 80 -14.65 -9.19 -8.06
C LYS A 80 -14.77 -9.89 -6.70
N THR A 81 -13.69 -10.50 -6.22
CA THR A 81 -13.64 -11.14 -4.91
C THR A 81 -13.91 -10.14 -3.78
N TYR A 82 -13.34 -8.96 -3.86
CA TYR A 82 -13.56 -7.89 -2.91
C TYR A 82 -15.04 -7.48 -2.83
N ARG A 83 -15.69 -7.28 -3.99
CA ARG A 83 -17.11 -6.93 -4.06
C ARG A 83 -18.00 -8.03 -3.46
N GLN A 84 -17.67 -9.28 -3.72
CA GLN A 84 -18.40 -10.43 -3.16
C GLN A 84 -18.25 -10.47 -1.64
N GLY A 85 -17.06 -10.21 -1.12
CA GLY A 85 -16.80 -10.14 0.31
C GLY A 85 -17.62 -9.04 1.00
N LEU A 86 -17.67 -7.85 0.40
CA LEU A 86 -18.47 -6.74 0.93
C LEU A 86 -19.96 -7.08 0.94
N ALA A 87 -20.47 -7.67 -0.13
CA ALA A 87 -21.88 -8.06 -0.21
C ALA A 87 -22.23 -9.11 0.85
N ALA A 88 -21.36 -10.08 1.08
CA ALA A 88 -21.53 -11.09 2.10
C ALA A 88 -21.53 -10.48 3.51
N ASP A 89 -20.63 -9.54 3.78
CA ASP A 89 -20.55 -8.84 5.06
C ASP A 89 -21.81 -8.02 5.33
N GLU A 90 -22.32 -7.31 4.34
CA GLU A 90 -23.55 -6.55 4.46
C GLU A 90 -24.77 -7.45 4.77
N ALA A 91 -24.89 -8.55 4.05
CA ALA A 91 -25.95 -9.52 4.26
C ALA A 91 -25.89 -10.11 5.67
N HIS A 92 -24.68 -10.43 6.15
CA HIS A 92 -24.48 -10.94 7.51
C HIS A 92 -24.87 -9.90 8.57
N LYS A 93 -24.43 -8.66 8.41
CA LYS A 93 -24.79 -7.57 9.32
C LYS A 93 -26.30 -7.35 9.40
N ARG A 94 -27.01 -7.42 8.27
CA ARG A 94 -28.46 -7.28 8.23
C ARG A 94 -29.17 -8.39 9.00
N LYS A 95 -28.65 -9.61 8.97
CA LYS A 95 -29.19 -10.72 9.72
C LYS A 95 -29.03 -10.58 11.24
N LEU A 96 -27.97 -9.87 11.66
CA LEU A 96 -27.70 -9.65 13.07
C LEU A 96 -28.56 -8.53 13.68
N LEU A 97 -29.08 -7.66 12.85
CA LEU A 97 -29.93 -6.56 13.27
C LEU A 97 -31.41 -6.97 13.21
#